data_a5c0add2accf3f5d476958df7b2f12e6
#
_entry.id   a5c0add2accf3f5d476958df7b2f12e6
#
_cell.length_a   1.000
_cell.length_b   1.000
_cell.length_c   1.000
_cell.angle_alpha   90.00
_cell.angle_beta   90.00
_cell.angle_gamma   90.00
#
_symmetry.space_group_name_H-M   'P 1'
#
loop_
_entity.id
_entity.type
_entity.pdbx_description
1 polymer ?
#
loop_
_entity_poly.entity_id
_entity_poly.type
_entity_poly.pdbx_seq_one_letter_code
_entity_poly.pdbx_strand_id
1 'polypeptide(L)'
;GHLPRGKLDDFLAMIESAASYVVRNGPVTGEDRWEEDAGYSPFTLAVEIAALLAAADMLDACGKNEPANYLRETADCWNDQIERWTYVTGTELCAREGIDGYHVRITPPDGAGAASPKDGFVPLKNRPPGDSHRPAEAIISPDALALVRFGLRAADDTRIVNTVKAIDALLRCELPQGPLWYRYTGDGYGEHEDGSPFDGTGRGRPWPLLAGERAHYELAAGRPGKAAELLETFERSAGAGGLLPEQVWDRPDLPERELRLGAPSGSAMPLVWAHAEHIKLLRSLRDSKVFDMPPQGVERYIKRKTVSPFRTWRFNNKIRSLPAGKLLRVELAARGVVHWSSDKWLTVRDDNTVENAFGVHLVDLDVDGLQPGSTVVFTFFWPEASRWENVDFTVGIDPSDSQ
;
A
#
# COMPACT_ATOMS: atom_id res chain seq x y z
N GLY A 1 21.77 -5.94 -2.65
CA GLY A 1 21.95 -7.34 -2.47
C GLY A 1 23.39 -7.77 -2.41
N HIS A 2 23.80 -8.36 -1.27
CA HIS A 2 25.15 -8.90 -1.13
C HIS A 2 25.15 -10.18 -0.28
N LEU A 3 24.12 -11.02 -0.44
CA LEU A 3 24.24 -12.39 0.00
C LEU A 3 25.20 -13.11 -0.98
N PRO A 4 26.30 -13.72 -0.51
CA PRO A 4 27.09 -14.61 -1.34
C PRO A 4 26.20 -15.69 -1.92
N ARG A 5 26.33 -16.01 -3.22
CA ARG A 5 25.48 -17.01 -3.89
C ARG A 5 25.34 -18.34 -3.14
N GLY A 6 26.35 -18.77 -2.38
CA GLY A 6 26.31 -19.98 -1.55
C GLY A 6 25.59 -19.87 -0.21
N LYS A 7 24.99 -18.69 0.12
CA LYS A 7 24.20 -18.50 1.35
C LYS A 7 22.72 -18.26 1.08
N LEU A 8 22.28 -18.19 -0.19
CA LEU A 8 20.87 -17.99 -0.51
C LEU A 8 20.04 -19.18 -0.05
N ASP A 9 20.57 -20.41 -0.19
CA ASP A 9 19.89 -21.63 0.24
C ASP A 9 19.60 -21.64 1.75
N ASP A 10 20.47 -21.03 2.57
CA ASP A 10 20.27 -20.92 4.03
C ASP A 10 19.03 -20.09 4.40
N PHE A 11 18.62 -19.17 3.52
CA PHE A 11 17.47 -18.29 3.73
C PHE A 11 16.23 -18.67 2.92
N LEU A 12 16.34 -19.68 2.05
CA LEU A 12 15.27 -20.02 1.11
C LEU A 12 13.96 -20.36 1.82
N ALA A 13 14.00 -21.17 2.88
CA ALA A 13 12.81 -21.53 3.65
C ALA A 13 12.13 -20.30 4.30
N MET A 14 12.92 -19.34 4.77
CA MET A 14 12.41 -18.08 5.32
C MET A 14 11.75 -17.23 4.21
N ILE A 15 12.37 -17.13 3.04
CA ILE A 15 11.83 -16.39 1.89
C ILE A 15 10.52 -17.00 1.43
N GLU A 16 10.45 -18.32 1.29
CA GLU A 16 9.23 -19.03 0.92
C GLU A 16 8.12 -18.85 1.96
N SER A 17 8.45 -18.93 3.24
CA SER A 17 7.47 -18.72 4.32
C SER A 17 6.92 -17.29 4.31
N ALA A 18 7.79 -16.28 4.14
CA ALA A 18 7.38 -14.89 4.04
C ALA A 18 6.53 -14.63 2.79
N ALA A 19 6.95 -15.15 1.63
CA ALA A 19 6.17 -15.03 0.39
C ALA A 19 4.80 -15.74 0.51
N SER A 20 4.77 -16.94 1.12
CA SER A 20 3.52 -17.67 1.40
C SER A 20 2.57 -16.82 2.27
N TYR A 21 3.10 -16.19 3.32
CA TYR A 21 2.28 -15.31 4.17
C TYR A 21 1.68 -14.16 3.35
N VAL A 22 2.49 -13.46 2.55
CA VAL A 22 2.05 -12.33 1.73
C VAL A 22 0.98 -12.76 0.72
N VAL A 23 1.22 -13.81 -0.07
CA VAL A 23 0.25 -14.25 -1.10
C VAL A 23 -1.05 -14.81 -0.51
N ARG A 24 -1.03 -15.32 0.71
CA ARG A 24 -2.24 -15.89 1.36
C ARG A 24 -3.09 -14.82 2.06
N ASN A 25 -2.49 -13.75 2.58
CA ASN A 25 -3.17 -12.73 3.37
C ASN A 25 -3.43 -11.43 2.60
N GLY A 26 -2.52 -10.99 1.71
CA GLY A 26 -2.72 -9.82 0.86
C GLY A 26 -3.82 -10.01 -0.20
N PRO A 27 -4.18 -8.95 -0.90
CA PRO A 27 -3.65 -7.59 -0.90
C PRO A 27 -4.21 -6.68 0.21
N VAL A 28 -5.08 -7.20 1.06
CA VAL A 28 -5.68 -6.46 2.18
C VAL A 28 -4.79 -6.63 3.40
N THR A 29 -4.26 -5.54 3.94
CA THR A 29 -3.52 -5.62 5.21
C THR A 29 -4.48 -5.72 6.39
N GLY A 30 -4.07 -6.45 7.44
CA GLY A 30 -4.79 -6.46 8.73
C GLY A 30 -4.57 -5.19 9.55
N GLU A 31 -3.42 -4.55 9.36
CA GLU A 31 -3.04 -3.26 9.92
C GLU A 31 -2.13 -2.53 8.94
N ASP A 32 -2.26 -1.21 8.86
CA ASP A 32 -1.33 -0.40 8.07
C ASP A 32 0.02 -0.21 8.81
N ARG A 33 0.96 0.52 8.23
CA ARG A 33 2.27 0.76 8.84
C ARG A 33 2.23 1.55 10.16
N TRP A 34 1.08 2.13 10.47
CA TRP A 34 0.83 2.86 11.71
C TRP A 34 0.20 1.99 12.80
N GLU A 35 0.00 0.69 12.53
CA GLU A 35 -0.61 -0.30 13.44
C GLU A 35 -2.06 0.09 13.81
N GLU A 36 -2.79 0.68 12.86
CA GLU A 36 -4.11 1.24 13.13
C GLU A 36 -5.23 0.52 12.38
N ASP A 37 -5.23 0.54 11.06
CA ASP A 37 -6.40 0.18 10.28
C ASP A 37 -6.15 -0.94 9.28
N ALA A 38 -7.15 -1.80 9.10
CA ALA A 38 -7.19 -2.82 8.05
C ALA A 38 -7.67 -2.23 6.72
N GLY A 39 -7.13 -2.70 5.60
CA GLY A 39 -7.60 -2.27 4.28
C GLY A 39 -6.56 -2.34 3.17
N TYR A 40 -6.84 -1.64 2.09
CA TYR A 40 -5.91 -1.46 0.98
C TYR A 40 -5.09 -0.18 1.21
N SER A 41 -3.87 -0.34 1.67
CA SER A 41 -2.93 0.77 1.91
C SER A 41 -1.93 0.86 0.76
N PRO A 42 -1.74 2.03 0.13
CA PRO A 42 -0.74 2.19 -0.93
C PRO A 42 0.67 1.88 -0.45
N PHE A 43 0.99 2.16 0.83
CA PHE A 43 2.29 1.80 1.42
C PHE A 43 2.48 0.29 1.49
N THR A 44 1.53 -0.42 2.12
CA THR A 44 1.62 -1.88 2.31
C THR A 44 1.64 -2.60 0.96
N LEU A 45 0.75 -2.20 0.03
CA LEU A 45 0.73 -2.75 -1.34
C LEU A 45 2.08 -2.57 -2.04
N ALA A 46 2.71 -1.40 -1.91
CA ALA A 46 4.01 -1.15 -2.52
C ALA A 46 5.10 -2.08 -1.96
N VAL A 47 5.11 -2.28 -0.65
CA VAL A 47 6.07 -3.18 0.03
C VAL A 47 5.83 -4.64 -0.37
N GLU A 48 4.59 -5.09 -0.32
CA GLU A 48 4.20 -6.48 -0.66
C GLU A 48 4.57 -6.82 -2.09
N ILE A 49 4.18 -5.98 -3.06
CA ILE A 49 4.49 -6.18 -4.48
C ILE A 49 5.99 -6.23 -4.71
N ALA A 50 6.75 -5.30 -4.12
CA ALA A 50 8.20 -5.27 -4.23
C ALA A 50 8.86 -6.51 -3.61
N ALA A 51 8.33 -6.97 -2.47
CA ALA A 51 8.80 -8.18 -1.79
C ALA A 51 8.54 -9.45 -2.61
N LEU A 52 7.35 -9.57 -3.22
CA LEU A 52 7.02 -10.70 -4.10
C LEU A 52 7.96 -10.76 -5.32
N LEU A 53 8.25 -9.62 -5.95
CA LEU A 53 9.17 -9.56 -7.08
C LEU A 53 10.61 -9.93 -6.66
N ALA A 54 11.06 -9.47 -5.50
CA ALA A 54 12.38 -9.81 -4.98
C ALA A 54 12.49 -11.30 -4.61
N ALA A 55 11.45 -11.85 -3.97
CA ALA A 55 11.37 -13.27 -3.67
C ALA A 55 11.36 -14.13 -4.94
N ALA A 56 10.63 -13.72 -5.98
CA ALA A 56 10.60 -14.40 -7.26
C ALA A 56 12.00 -14.52 -7.88
N ASP A 57 12.79 -13.43 -7.87
CA ASP A 57 14.18 -13.48 -8.40
C ASP A 57 15.07 -14.41 -7.57
N MET A 58 14.87 -14.49 -6.25
CA MET A 58 15.61 -15.39 -5.37
C MET A 58 15.24 -16.86 -5.62
N LEU A 59 13.95 -17.15 -5.85
CA LEU A 59 13.46 -18.48 -6.20
C LEU A 59 13.99 -18.95 -7.56
N ASP A 60 13.99 -18.08 -8.57
CA ASP A 60 14.59 -18.40 -9.88
C ASP A 60 16.08 -18.71 -9.76
N ALA A 61 16.81 -17.96 -8.95
CA ALA A 61 18.23 -18.21 -8.71
C ALA A 61 18.50 -19.60 -8.07
N CYS A 62 17.48 -20.17 -7.41
CA CYS A 62 17.49 -21.53 -6.84
C CYS A 62 16.81 -22.57 -7.75
N GLY A 63 16.45 -22.22 -9.00
CA GLY A 63 15.83 -23.12 -9.96
C GLY A 63 14.34 -23.39 -9.73
N LYS A 64 13.68 -22.62 -8.85
CA LYS A 64 12.25 -22.76 -8.53
C LYS A 64 11.41 -21.82 -9.40
N ASN A 65 11.34 -22.11 -10.70
CA ASN A 65 10.77 -21.19 -11.70
C ASN A 65 9.22 -21.08 -11.59
N GLU A 66 8.50 -22.17 -11.32
CA GLU A 66 7.05 -22.18 -11.20
C GLU A 66 6.57 -21.32 -10.02
N PRO A 67 7.07 -21.51 -8.78
CA PRO A 67 6.77 -20.60 -7.68
C PRO A 67 7.14 -19.14 -7.97
N ALA A 68 8.30 -18.89 -8.60
CA ALA A 68 8.73 -17.54 -8.96
C ALA A 68 7.75 -16.87 -9.92
N ASN A 69 7.24 -17.59 -10.93
CA ASN A 69 6.26 -17.08 -11.87
C ASN A 69 4.95 -16.71 -11.17
N TYR A 70 4.44 -17.56 -10.29
CA TYR A 70 3.23 -17.27 -9.53
C TYR A 70 3.37 -16.00 -8.67
N LEU A 71 4.53 -15.77 -8.02
CA LEU A 71 4.76 -14.52 -7.27
C LEU A 71 4.73 -13.30 -8.17
N ARG A 72 5.31 -13.39 -9.38
CA ARG A 72 5.27 -12.28 -10.36
C ARG A 72 3.85 -12.02 -10.87
N GLU A 73 3.10 -13.08 -11.19
CA GLU A 73 1.70 -12.95 -11.62
C GLU A 73 0.84 -12.28 -10.54
N THR A 74 1.02 -12.68 -9.28
CA THR A 74 0.34 -12.06 -8.14
C THR A 74 0.72 -10.59 -8.00
N ALA A 75 2.02 -10.27 -8.05
CA ALA A 75 2.53 -8.90 -7.99
C ALA A 75 1.94 -8.02 -9.11
N ASP A 76 1.88 -8.52 -10.35
CA ASP A 76 1.30 -7.82 -11.50
C ASP A 76 -0.19 -7.57 -11.31
N CYS A 77 -0.92 -8.58 -10.86
CA CYS A 77 -2.35 -8.49 -10.61
C CYS A 77 -2.67 -7.42 -9.56
N TRP A 78 -1.88 -7.35 -8.48
CA TRP A 78 -2.08 -6.34 -7.44
C TRP A 78 -1.65 -4.95 -7.91
N ASN A 79 -0.53 -4.85 -8.63
CA ASN A 79 -0.04 -3.58 -9.17
C ASN A 79 -1.05 -2.91 -10.12
N ASP A 80 -1.74 -3.69 -10.95
CA ASP A 80 -2.77 -3.21 -11.89
C ASP A 80 -4.03 -2.67 -11.19
N GLN A 81 -4.18 -2.93 -9.90
CA GLN A 81 -5.39 -2.57 -9.16
C GLN A 81 -5.16 -1.49 -8.09
N ILE A 82 -3.93 -1.03 -7.89
CA ILE A 82 -3.59 -0.04 -6.85
C ILE A 82 -4.50 1.19 -6.97
N GLU A 83 -4.64 1.75 -8.17
CA GLU A 83 -5.44 2.96 -8.38
C GLU A 83 -6.94 2.70 -8.12
N ARG A 84 -7.45 1.53 -8.52
CA ARG A 84 -8.83 1.16 -8.26
C ARG A 84 -9.12 1.08 -6.76
N TRP A 85 -8.16 0.60 -5.98
CA TRP A 85 -8.31 0.46 -4.55
C TRP A 85 -8.06 1.74 -3.76
N THR A 86 -7.18 2.62 -4.25
CA THR A 86 -6.66 3.71 -3.41
C THR A 86 -6.73 5.10 -4.04
N TYR A 87 -7.09 5.25 -5.33
CA TYR A 87 -7.11 6.54 -6.01
C TYR A 87 -8.54 7.06 -6.15
N VAL A 88 -8.79 8.28 -5.68
CA VAL A 88 -10.09 8.95 -5.75
C VAL A 88 -10.03 10.15 -6.68
N THR A 89 -11.16 10.43 -7.34
CA THR A 89 -11.33 11.56 -8.26
C THR A 89 -12.63 12.31 -7.98
N GLY A 90 -12.71 13.57 -8.41
CA GLY A 90 -13.96 14.35 -8.37
C GLY A 90 -14.41 14.70 -6.95
N THR A 91 -13.48 14.82 -6.00
CA THR A 91 -13.75 15.24 -4.62
C THR A 91 -13.68 16.77 -4.52
N GLU A 92 -14.17 17.34 -3.40
CA GLU A 92 -14.03 18.77 -3.11
C GLU A 92 -12.55 19.19 -3.05
N LEU A 93 -11.68 18.33 -2.53
CA LEU A 93 -10.24 18.56 -2.51
C LEU A 93 -9.67 18.67 -3.94
N CYS A 94 -10.10 17.81 -4.85
CA CYS A 94 -9.69 17.87 -6.25
C CYS A 94 -10.03 19.24 -6.86
N ALA A 95 -11.25 19.72 -6.65
CA ALA A 95 -11.69 21.01 -7.17
C ALA A 95 -10.91 22.18 -6.56
N ARG A 96 -10.65 22.14 -5.26
CA ARG A 96 -9.92 23.19 -4.54
C ARG A 96 -8.46 23.29 -4.97
N GLU A 97 -7.77 22.16 -5.12
CA GLU A 97 -6.35 22.11 -5.43
C GLU A 97 -6.05 22.06 -6.95
N GLY A 98 -7.08 22.02 -7.80
CA GLY A 98 -6.92 21.93 -9.26
C GLY A 98 -6.20 20.65 -9.70
N ILE A 99 -6.59 19.51 -9.13
CA ILE A 99 -6.05 18.18 -9.43
C ILE A 99 -7.15 17.22 -9.85
N ASP A 100 -6.80 16.20 -10.64
CA ASP A 100 -7.76 15.20 -11.12
C ASP A 100 -8.15 14.18 -10.04
N GLY A 101 -7.22 13.89 -9.11
CA GLY A 101 -7.41 12.91 -8.06
C GLY A 101 -6.17 12.77 -7.17
N TYR A 102 -6.23 11.86 -6.20
CA TYR A 102 -5.14 11.55 -5.27
C TYR A 102 -5.30 10.17 -4.63
N HIS A 103 -4.21 9.58 -4.17
CA HIS A 103 -4.25 8.37 -3.36
C HIS A 103 -4.67 8.70 -1.92
N VAL A 104 -5.60 7.90 -1.38
CA VAL A 104 -6.00 7.96 0.03
C VAL A 104 -5.02 7.17 0.91
N ARG A 105 -5.06 7.39 2.23
CA ARG A 105 -4.23 6.64 3.20
C ARG A 105 -4.53 5.15 3.15
N ILE A 106 -5.80 4.79 3.23
CA ILE A 106 -6.26 3.41 3.27
C ILE A 106 -7.73 3.33 2.84
N THR A 107 -8.09 2.30 2.11
CA THR A 107 -9.47 1.99 1.78
C THR A 107 -9.89 0.76 2.58
N PRO A 108 -10.94 0.84 3.40
CA PRO A 108 -11.41 -0.29 4.18
C PRO A 108 -11.80 -1.46 3.28
N PRO A 109 -11.60 -2.72 3.72
CA PRO A 109 -12.10 -3.87 2.99
C PRO A 109 -13.63 -3.83 3.00
N ASP A 110 -14.24 -3.87 1.82
CA ASP A 110 -15.68 -4.09 1.70
C ASP A 110 -15.96 -5.59 1.86
N GLY A 111 -16.59 -6.00 2.93
CA GLY A 111 -16.87 -7.40 3.22
C GLY A 111 -17.70 -8.14 2.18
N ALA A 112 -18.40 -7.43 1.29
CA ALA A 112 -19.31 -8.00 0.28
C ALA A 112 -18.89 -7.71 -1.17
N GLY A 113 -17.77 -7.04 -1.42
CA GLY A 113 -17.40 -6.67 -2.78
C GLY A 113 -16.06 -5.97 -2.89
N ALA A 114 -15.75 -5.50 -4.10
CA ALA A 114 -14.53 -4.76 -4.36
C ALA A 114 -14.49 -3.46 -3.54
N ALA A 115 -13.34 -3.15 -2.96
CA ALA A 115 -13.12 -1.91 -2.26
C ALA A 115 -13.45 -0.69 -3.14
N SER A 116 -14.09 0.31 -2.54
CA SER A 116 -14.33 1.60 -3.16
C SER A 116 -13.79 2.70 -2.24
N PRO A 117 -12.78 3.47 -2.66
CA PRO A 117 -12.28 4.58 -1.87
C PRO A 117 -13.32 5.64 -1.54
N LYS A 118 -14.35 5.79 -2.37
CA LYS A 118 -15.42 6.78 -2.17
C LYS A 118 -16.47 6.37 -1.15
N ASP A 119 -16.74 5.06 -1.05
CA ASP A 119 -17.87 4.55 -0.25
C ASP A 119 -17.42 4.04 1.13
N GLY A 120 -16.12 4.04 1.42
CA GLY A 120 -15.58 3.52 2.65
C GLY A 120 -15.47 4.56 3.77
N PHE A 121 -15.60 4.09 5.02
CA PHE A 121 -15.33 4.88 6.22
C PHE A 121 -14.20 4.23 7.01
N VAL A 122 -13.24 5.03 7.47
CA VAL A 122 -12.11 4.59 8.29
C VAL A 122 -12.34 5.04 9.73
N PRO A 123 -12.24 4.15 10.72
CA PRO A 123 -12.24 4.53 12.13
C PRO A 123 -10.87 5.07 12.52
N LEU A 124 -10.79 6.35 12.88
CA LEU A 124 -9.55 6.95 13.39
C LEU A 124 -9.37 6.58 14.86
N LYS A 125 -8.41 5.72 15.17
CA LYS A 125 -8.23 5.13 16.52
C LYS A 125 -7.97 6.16 17.62
N ASN A 126 -7.22 7.21 17.35
CA ASN A 126 -6.77 8.18 18.35
C ASN A 126 -7.68 9.42 18.43
N ARG A 127 -8.97 9.25 18.14
CA ARG A 127 -9.99 10.30 18.18
C ARG A 127 -11.13 9.92 19.12
N PRO A 128 -11.82 10.88 19.74
CA PRO A 128 -13.02 10.60 20.52
C PRO A 128 -14.07 9.85 19.69
N PRO A 129 -14.83 8.91 20.30
CA PRO A 129 -15.78 8.03 19.56
C PRO A 129 -16.77 8.78 18.68
N GLY A 130 -17.20 9.99 19.07
CA GLY A 130 -18.12 10.83 18.27
C GLY A 130 -17.47 11.52 17.05
N ASP A 131 -16.15 11.46 16.91
CA ASP A 131 -15.37 12.10 15.86
C ASP A 131 -14.37 11.14 15.19
N SER A 132 -14.52 9.84 15.37
CA SER A 132 -13.55 8.83 14.94
C SER A 132 -13.81 8.28 13.53
N HIS A 133 -14.99 8.43 12.95
CA HIS A 133 -15.31 7.88 11.63
C HIS A 133 -15.21 8.96 10.56
N ARG A 134 -14.37 8.73 9.55
CA ARG A 134 -14.16 9.64 8.43
C ARG A 134 -14.33 8.90 7.10
N PRO A 135 -14.87 9.56 6.06
CA PRO A 135 -14.81 9.01 4.70
C PRO A 135 -13.35 8.74 4.31
N ALA A 136 -13.08 7.59 3.72
CA ALA A 136 -11.72 7.22 3.30
C ALA A 136 -11.11 8.27 2.36
N GLU A 137 -11.91 8.85 1.46
CA GLU A 137 -11.49 9.95 0.56
C GLU A 137 -11.01 11.21 1.29
N ALA A 138 -11.41 11.42 2.54
CA ALA A 138 -10.99 12.58 3.33
C ALA A 138 -9.66 12.35 4.08
N ILE A 139 -9.11 11.13 4.03
CA ILE A 139 -7.90 10.78 4.78
C ILE A 139 -6.72 10.61 3.83
N ILE A 140 -5.89 11.64 3.76
CA ILE A 140 -4.66 11.68 2.96
C ILE A 140 -3.47 11.39 3.86
N SER A 141 -2.45 10.72 3.32
CA SER A 141 -1.19 10.40 3.99
C SER A 141 -0.03 10.46 3.00
N PRO A 142 1.22 10.73 3.45
CA PRO A 142 2.42 10.54 2.64
C PRO A 142 2.68 9.09 2.19
N ASP A 143 1.92 8.14 2.67
CA ASP A 143 2.08 6.69 2.43
C ASP A 143 2.14 6.32 0.94
N ALA A 144 1.44 7.05 0.08
CA ALA A 144 1.50 6.83 -1.37
C ALA A 144 2.88 7.09 -2.00
N LEU A 145 3.78 7.81 -1.33
CA LEU A 145 5.16 8.01 -1.79
C LEU A 145 5.95 6.69 -1.85
N ALA A 146 5.50 5.67 -1.12
CA ALA A 146 6.03 4.31 -1.20
C ALA A 146 5.91 3.72 -2.61
N LEU A 147 4.88 4.09 -3.39
CA LEU A 147 4.72 3.65 -4.77
C LEU A 147 5.91 4.07 -5.64
N VAL A 148 6.48 5.25 -5.38
CA VAL A 148 7.70 5.72 -6.06
C VAL A 148 8.93 5.07 -5.45
N ARG A 149 9.05 5.05 -4.13
CA ARG A 149 10.22 4.53 -3.43
C ARG A 149 10.50 3.06 -3.75
N PHE A 150 9.44 2.26 -3.91
CA PHE A 150 9.54 0.83 -4.26
C PHE A 150 9.49 0.57 -5.78
N GLY A 151 9.53 1.62 -6.62
CA GLY A 151 9.69 1.52 -8.06
C GLY A 151 8.45 1.03 -8.82
N LEU A 152 7.25 1.22 -8.26
CA LEU A 152 5.98 0.83 -8.89
C LEU A 152 5.40 1.95 -9.77
N ARG A 153 5.66 3.21 -9.41
CA ARG A 153 5.26 4.40 -10.17
C ARG A 153 6.46 5.32 -10.37
N ALA A 154 6.50 6.00 -11.50
CA ALA A 154 7.47 7.07 -11.73
C ALA A 154 7.14 8.28 -10.86
N ALA A 155 8.15 9.04 -10.44
CA ALA A 155 7.94 10.21 -9.59
C ALA A 155 7.19 11.35 -10.31
N ASP A 156 7.16 11.34 -11.63
CA ASP A 156 6.45 12.27 -12.51
C ASP A 156 5.09 11.73 -13.01
N ASP A 157 4.67 10.55 -12.57
CA ASP A 157 3.30 10.07 -12.82
C ASP A 157 2.29 11.11 -12.32
N THR A 158 1.35 11.52 -13.16
CA THR A 158 0.38 12.59 -12.85
C THR A 158 -0.39 12.31 -11.56
N ARG A 159 -0.73 11.04 -11.28
CA ARG A 159 -1.45 10.62 -10.06
C ARG A 159 -0.60 10.82 -8.82
N ILE A 160 0.70 10.52 -8.92
CA ILE A 160 1.67 10.78 -7.83
C ILE A 160 1.86 12.27 -7.63
N VAL A 161 2.06 13.05 -8.69
CA VAL A 161 2.23 14.51 -8.61
C VAL A 161 1.00 15.17 -7.98
N ASN A 162 -0.20 14.76 -8.36
CA ASN A 162 -1.44 15.25 -7.78
C ASN A 162 -1.58 14.85 -6.31
N THR A 163 -1.18 13.62 -5.95
CA THR A 163 -1.17 13.17 -4.54
C THR A 163 -0.18 13.98 -3.70
N VAL A 164 0.99 14.30 -4.24
CA VAL A 164 1.97 15.17 -3.57
C VAL A 164 1.39 16.57 -3.32
N LYS A 165 0.64 17.14 -4.27
CA LYS A 165 -0.05 18.43 -4.06
C LYS A 165 -1.08 18.34 -2.93
N ALA A 166 -1.88 17.27 -2.89
CA ALA A 166 -2.86 17.03 -1.82
C ALA A 166 -2.17 16.87 -0.44
N ILE A 167 -1.06 16.11 -0.39
CA ILE A 167 -0.23 15.95 0.82
C ILE A 167 0.27 17.31 1.30
N ASP A 168 0.85 18.10 0.41
CA ASP A 168 1.43 19.41 0.79
C ASP A 168 0.37 20.40 1.20
N ALA A 169 -0.81 20.38 0.58
CA ALA A 169 -1.92 21.26 0.92
C ALA A 169 -2.52 20.98 2.31
N LEU A 170 -2.49 19.73 2.77
CA LEU A 170 -3.21 19.31 3.99
C LEU A 170 -2.31 18.93 5.16
N LEU A 171 -1.11 18.42 4.88
CA LEU A 171 -0.27 17.76 5.89
C LEU A 171 1.07 18.46 6.11
N ARG A 172 1.45 19.40 5.26
CA ARG A 172 2.71 20.12 5.41
C ARG A 172 2.60 21.17 6.52
N CYS A 173 3.56 21.14 7.43
CA CYS A 173 3.69 22.06 8.54
C CYS A 173 5.00 22.84 8.42
N GLU A 174 4.92 24.19 8.35
CA GLU A 174 6.10 25.06 8.32
C GLU A 174 6.59 25.32 9.74
N LEU A 175 7.82 24.96 10.01
CA LEU A 175 8.48 25.07 11.30
C LEU A 175 9.80 25.86 11.17
N PRO A 176 10.39 26.36 12.27
CA PRO A 176 11.64 27.14 12.22
C PRO A 176 12.80 26.42 11.52
N GLN A 177 12.86 25.10 11.62
CA GLN A 177 13.89 24.26 10.97
C GLN A 177 13.59 23.94 9.50
N GLY A 178 12.36 24.15 9.03
CA GLY A 178 11.87 23.81 7.70
C GLY A 178 10.58 22.98 7.75
N PRO A 179 10.08 22.51 6.60
CA PRO A 179 8.81 21.79 6.51
C PRO A 179 8.90 20.37 7.05
N LEU A 180 7.92 19.99 7.87
CA LEU A 180 7.63 18.61 8.26
C LEU A 180 6.20 18.25 7.86
N TRP A 181 5.83 16.97 8.00
CA TRP A 181 4.51 16.46 7.64
C TRP A 181 3.85 15.72 8.79
N TYR A 182 2.51 15.83 8.87
CA TYR A 182 1.68 14.98 9.71
C TYR A 182 1.52 13.59 9.07
N ARG A 183 1.22 12.57 9.87
CA ARG A 183 1.00 11.20 9.39
C ARG A 183 -0.17 11.10 8.42
N TYR A 184 -1.29 11.68 8.78
CA TYR A 184 -2.50 11.70 7.95
C TYR A 184 -3.52 12.74 8.45
N THR A 185 -4.51 13.02 7.61
CA THR A 185 -5.56 13.99 7.89
C THR A 185 -6.43 13.53 9.05
N GLY A 186 -6.53 14.33 10.10
CA GLY A 186 -7.35 14.03 11.28
C GLY A 186 -6.69 13.14 12.31
N ASP A 187 -5.39 12.86 12.17
CA ASP A 187 -4.60 12.13 13.15
C ASP A 187 -4.77 12.71 14.56
N GLY A 188 -5.00 11.83 15.53
CA GLY A 188 -5.14 12.18 16.94
C GLY A 188 -3.96 11.75 17.82
N TYR A 189 -2.90 11.16 17.25
CA TYR A 189 -1.77 10.65 18.01
C TYR A 189 -0.73 11.75 18.27
N GLY A 190 -0.72 12.27 19.47
CA GLY A 190 0.18 13.31 19.97
C GLY A 190 -0.44 14.08 21.12
N GLU A 191 0.33 15.02 21.70
CA GLU A 191 -0.12 15.86 22.80
C GLU A 191 -1.36 16.68 22.41
N HIS A 192 -2.19 16.97 23.40
CA HIS A 192 -3.34 17.87 23.24
C HIS A 192 -2.90 19.31 22.86
N GLU A 193 -3.86 20.15 22.48
CA GLU A 193 -3.58 21.55 22.10
C GLU A 193 -2.94 22.38 23.23
N ASP A 194 -3.25 22.05 24.48
CA ASP A 194 -2.69 22.69 25.66
C ASP A 194 -1.36 22.09 26.14
N GLY A 195 -0.78 21.19 25.33
CA GLY A 195 0.45 20.48 25.63
C GLY A 195 0.33 19.40 26.70
N SER A 196 -0.87 19.04 27.14
CA SER A 196 -1.04 17.89 28.02
C SER A 196 -0.69 16.59 27.28
N PRO A 197 -0.14 15.59 27.98
CA PRO A 197 0.27 14.33 27.38
C PRO A 197 -0.87 13.62 26.65
N PHE A 198 -0.52 12.86 25.60
CA PHE A 198 -1.44 11.94 24.96
C PHE A 198 -1.99 10.92 25.97
N ASP A 199 -3.30 10.75 25.98
CA ASP A 199 -4.03 9.88 26.92
C ASP A 199 -4.92 8.82 26.20
N GLY A 200 -4.63 8.55 24.91
CA GLY A 200 -5.44 7.72 24.03
C GLY A 200 -6.20 8.55 23.00
N THR A 201 -6.30 9.86 23.22
CA THR A 201 -6.78 10.85 22.27
C THR A 201 -5.85 12.06 22.29
N GLY A 202 -5.88 12.88 21.25
CA GLY A 202 -5.04 14.08 21.19
C GLY A 202 -5.05 14.69 19.80
N ARG A 203 -3.92 15.25 19.42
CA ARG A 203 -3.70 15.85 18.09
C ARG A 203 -2.41 15.33 17.48
N GLY A 204 -2.46 14.84 16.25
CA GLY A 204 -1.27 14.46 15.50
C GLY A 204 -0.26 15.60 15.41
N ARG A 205 1.02 15.26 15.59
CA ARG A 205 2.13 16.20 15.48
C ARG A 205 2.97 15.86 14.25
N PRO A 206 3.78 16.81 13.71
CA PRO A 206 4.65 16.52 12.57
C PRO A 206 5.76 15.53 12.91
N TRP A 207 6.07 14.65 11.95
CA TRP A 207 7.08 13.60 12.11
C TRP A 207 8.32 13.92 11.28
N PRO A 208 9.51 14.03 11.88
CA PRO A 208 10.77 14.19 11.14
C PRO A 208 11.01 13.07 10.13
N LEU A 209 10.64 11.83 10.46
CA LEU A 209 10.69 10.67 9.56
C LEU A 209 10.10 10.98 8.17
N LEU A 210 8.95 11.66 8.13
CA LEU A 210 8.23 11.93 6.88
C LEU A 210 8.96 12.98 6.00
N ALA A 211 9.78 13.84 6.59
CA ALA A 211 10.69 14.68 5.80
C ALA A 211 11.77 13.85 5.10
N GLY A 212 12.27 12.79 5.75
CA GLY A 212 13.20 11.84 5.14
C GLY A 212 12.57 11.08 3.97
N GLU A 213 11.35 10.57 4.15
CA GLU A 213 10.60 9.90 3.08
C GLU A 213 10.28 10.86 1.91
N ARG A 214 9.90 12.11 2.20
CA ARG A 214 9.70 13.14 1.19
C ARG A 214 11.00 13.46 0.46
N ALA A 215 12.15 13.51 1.13
CA ALA A 215 13.45 13.72 0.50
C ALA A 215 13.81 12.61 -0.49
N HIS A 216 13.48 11.34 -0.19
CA HIS A 216 13.63 10.24 -1.14
C HIS A 216 12.76 10.42 -2.38
N TYR A 217 11.51 10.91 -2.22
CA TYR A 217 10.68 11.26 -3.37
C TYR A 217 11.31 12.39 -4.20
N GLU A 218 11.80 13.46 -3.57
CA GLU A 218 12.46 14.57 -4.27
C GLU A 218 13.69 14.09 -5.05
N LEU A 219 14.47 13.18 -4.47
CA LEU A 219 15.61 12.58 -5.15
C LEU A 219 15.18 11.72 -6.35
N ALA A 220 14.15 10.89 -6.19
CA ALA A 220 13.58 10.09 -7.28
C ALA A 220 13.02 10.96 -8.42
N ALA A 221 12.52 12.14 -8.08
CA ALA A 221 12.02 13.14 -9.02
C ALA A 221 13.13 14.01 -9.67
N GLY A 222 14.41 13.68 -9.47
CA GLY A 222 15.54 14.40 -10.04
C GLY A 222 15.80 15.77 -9.41
N ARG A 223 15.39 15.99 -8.16
CA ARG A 223 15.56 17.25 -7.43
C ARG A 223 16.48 17.08 -6.20
N PRO A 224 17.76 16.73 -6.40
CA PRO A 224 18.68 16.43 -5.30
C PRO A 224 18.91 17.63 -4.34
N GLY A 225 18.83 18.87 -4.84
CA GLY A 225 18.92 20.07 -4.00
C GLY A 225 17.79 20.13 -2.96
N LYS A 226 16.55 19.87 -3.37
CA LYS A 226 15.43 19.81 -2.43
C LYS A 226 15.54 18.64 -1.45
N ALA A 227 16.05 17.50 -1.89
CA ALA A 227 16.29 16.38 -0.99
C ALA A 227 17.36 16.72 0.06
N ALA A 228 18.41 17.47 -0.31
CA ALA A 228 19.43 17.94 0.63
C ALA A 228 18.85 18.97 1.63
N GLU A 229 18.02 19.92 1.20
CA GLU A 229 17.33 20.87 2.08
C GLU A 229 16.45 20.14 3.12
N LEU A 230 15.76 19.08 2.70
CA LEU A 230 14.95 18.26 3.59
C LEU A 230 15.79 17.40 4.55
N LEU A 231 16.98 16.96 4.14
CA LEU A 231 17.93 16.33 5.05
C LEU A 231 18.35 17.31 6.16
N GLU A 232 18.66 18.57 5.81
CA GLU A 232 18.99 19.59 6.82
C GLU A 232 17.81 19.83 7.78
N THR A 233 16.57 19.89 7.28
CA THR A 233 15.37 20.02 8.11
C THR A 233 15.23 18.84 9.05
N PHE A 234 15.46 17.64 8.56
CA PHE A 234 15.43 16.40 9.33
C PHE A 234 16.46 16.41 10.45
N GLU A 235 17.71 16.79 10.15
CA GLU A 235 18.79 16.88 11.13
C GLU A 235 18.55 17.96 12.19
N ARG A 236 18.03 19.13 11.79
CA ARG A 236 17.65 20.22 12.73
C ARG A 236 16.47 19.87 13.62
N SER A 237 15.74 18.80 13.34
CA SER A 237 14.67 18.31 14.22
C SER A 237 15.19 17.47 15.37
N ALA A 238 16.48 17.16 15.41
CA ALA A 238 17.10 16.42 16.50
C ALA A 238 17.13 17.26 17.78
N GLY A 239 17.01 16.57 18.93
CA GLY A 239 17.23 17.18 20.24
C GLY A 239 18.69 17.58 20.47
N ALA A 240 18.98 18.25 21.59
CA ALA A 240 20.31 18.73 21.94
C ALA A 240 21.39 17.63 21.99
N GLY A 241 20.98 16.37 22.23
CA GLY A 241 21.87 15.20 22.19
C GLY A 241 22.06 14.60 20.80
N GLY A 242 21.55 15.19 19.74
CA GLY A 242 21.62 14.66 18.36
C GLY A 242 20.70 13.48 18.10
N LEU A 243 19.69 13.25 18.95
CA LEU A 243 18.71 12.17 18.80
C LEU A 243 17.46 12.66 18.07
N LEU A 244 17.01 11.90 17.09
CA LEU A 244 15.80 12.22 16.31
C LEU A 244 14.56 11.76 17.08
N PRO A 245 13.58 12.67 17.27
CA PRO A 245 12.32 12.34 17.93
C PRO A 245 11.34 11.67 16.96
N GLU A 246 10.32 11.09 17.53
CA GLU A 246 9.13 10.66 16.81
C GLU A 246 8.34 11.86 16.28
N GLN A 247 8.06 12.82 17.16
CA GLN A 247 7.24 13.99 16.86
C GLN A 247 7.91 15.28 17.32
N VAL A 248 7.49 16.39 16.70
CA VAL A 248 7.94 17.73 16.98
C VAL A 248 6.74 18.59 17.37
N TRP A 249 6.93 19.48 18.37
CA TRP A 249 5.89 20.43 18.79
C TRP A 249 5.69 21.51 17.73
N ASP A 250 4.45 21.69 17.29
CA ASP A 250 4.05 22.57 16.18
C ASP A 250 3.20 23.77 16.62
N ARG A 251 3.19 24.09 17.91
CA ARG A 251 2.43 25.18 18.51
C ARG A 251 3.36 26.18 19.21
N PRO A 252 2.86 27.34 19.60
CA PRO A 252 3.62 28.28 20.42
C PRO A 252 4.24 27.61 21.65
N ASP A 253 5.33 28.19 22.13
CA ASP A 253 6.03 27.71 23.31
C ASP A 253 5.11 27.59 24.52
N LEU A 254 5.24 26.48 25.24
CA LEU A 254 4.60 26.23 26.54
C LEU A 254 5.71 25.91 27.57
N PRO A 255 6.33 26.95 28.17
CA PRO A 255 7.47 26.77 29.07
C PRO A 255 7.16 25.86 30.26
N GLU A 256 5.94 25.90 30.78
CA GLU A 256 5.45 25.08 31.89
C GLU A 256 5.34 23.59 31.55
N ARG A 257 5.38 23.25 30.24
CA ARG A 257 5.37 21.90 29.70
C ARG A 257 6.72 21.51 29.05
N GLU A 258 7.69 22.40 29.08
CA GLU A 258 8.98 22.26 28.39
C GLU A 258 8.83 22.07 26.86
N LEU A 259 7.69 22.47 26.28
CA LEU A 259 7.41 22.40 24.86
C LEU A 259 7.82 23.70 24.16
N ARG A 260 8.58 23.59 23.07
CA ARG A 260 9.03 24.71 22.25
C ARG A 260 8.74 24.45 20.78
N LEU A 261 8.28 25.47 20.07
CA LEU A 261 8.00 25.38 18.64
C LEU A 261 9.20 24.84 17.86
N GLY A 262 9.00 23.76 17.13
CA GLY A 262 10.04 23.11 16.32
C GLY A 262 10.97 22.15 17.09
N ALA A 263 10.88 22.09 18.42
CA ALA A 263 11.65 21.14 19.23
C ALA A 263 10.92 19.79 19.38
N PRO A 264 11.66 18.73 19.79
CA PRO A 264 11.04 17.45 20.12
C PRO A 264 9.89 17.63 21.12
N SER A 265 8.77 16.89 20.86
CA SER A 265 7.63 16.85 21.76
C SER A 265 7.84 15.86 22.91
N GLY A 266 6.79 15.53 23.68
CA GLY A 266 6.83 14.49 24.72
C GLY A 266 6.85 13.06 24.18
N SER A 267 6.90 12.88 22.85
CA SER A 267 6.92 11.59 22.16
C SER A 267 8.25 10.84 22.31
N ALA A 268 8.32 9.60 21.78
CA ALA A 268 9.52 8.78 21.87
C ALA A 268 10.75 9.45 21.22
N MET A 269 11.87 9.45 21.97
CA MET A 269 13.18 9.92 21.51
C MET A 269 14.29 9.11 22.17
N PRO A 270 15.18 8.42 21.43
CA PRO A 270 15.25 8.37 19.95
C PRO A 270 14.17 7.49 19.32
N LEU A 271 13.69 7.90 18.14
CA LEU A 271 12.93 7.00 17.26
C LEU A 271 13.91 6.28 16.34
N VAL A 272 14.09 4.97 16.53
CA VAL A 272 15.05 4.16 15.73
C VAL A 272 14.67 4.19 14.24
N TRP A 273 13.40 4.20 13.92
CA TRP A 273 12.91 4.32 12.55
C TRP A 273 13.37 5.61 11.86
N ALA A 274 13.30 6.76 12.54
CA ALA A 274 13.81 8.03 12.03
C ALA A 274 15.32 7.98 11.78
N HIS A 275 16.10 7.40 12.71
CA HIS A 275 17.55 7.22 12.54
C HIS A 275 17.89 6.30 11.36
N ALA A 276 17.14 5.21 11.16
CA ALA A 276 17.31 4.33 10.01
C ALA A 276 17.01 5.05 8.69
N GLU A 277 15.96 5.86 8.66
CA GLU A 277 15.61 6.68 7.50
C GLU A 277 16.68 7.73 7.18
N HIS A 278 17.24 8.37 8.20
CA HIS A 278 18.34 9.31 8.06
C HIS A 278 19.57 8.65 7.40
N ILE A 279 19.98 7.46 7.88
CA ILE A 279 21.11 6.71 7.31
C ILE A 279 20.85 6.34 5.85
N LYS A 280 19.63 5.91 5.52
CA LYS A 280 19.22 5.59 4.14
C LYS A 280 19.24 6.82 3.25
N LEU A 281 18.77 7.97 3.74
CA LEU A 281 18.78 9.22 2.99
C LEU A 281 20.20 9.71 2.72
N LEU A 282 21.09 9.70 3.71
CA LEU A 282 22.52 10.01 3.52
C LEU A 282 23.14 9.12 2.44
N ARG A 283 22.82 7.82 2.47
CA ARG A 283 23.31 6.87 1.47
C ARG A 283 22.74 7.20 0.08
N SER A 284 21.45 7.53 -0.01
CA SER A 284 20.76 7.85 -1.26
C SER A 284 21.33 9.12 -1.90
N LEU A 285 21.56 10.17 -1.11
CA LEU A 285 22.16 11.42 -1.59
C LEU A 285 23.60 11.20 -2.05
N ARG A 286 24.42 10.47 -1.28
CA ARG A 286 25.78 10.12 -1.67
C ARG A 286 25.84 9.37 -3.01
N ASP A 287 24.95 8.42 -3.20
CA ASP A 287 24.90 7.58 -4.38
C ASP A 287 24.09 8.23 -5.54
N SER A 288 23.53 9.44 -5.32
CA SER A 288 22.68 10.20 -6.24
C SER A 288 21.49 9.40 -6.79
N LYS A 289 20.98 8.46 -5.98
CA LYS A 289 19.81 7.62 -6.30
C LYS A 289 19.18 7.09 -5.03
N VAL A 290 17.89 6.79 -5.07
CA VAL A 290 17.21 6.15 -3.94
C VAL A 290 17.84 4.77 -3.71
N PHE A 291 18.54 4.65 -2.58
CA PHE A 291 19.40 3.49 -2.26
C PHE A 291 18.64 2.18 -2.15
N ASP A 292 17.48 2.21 -1.54
CA ASP A 292 16.65 1.04 -1.25
C ASP A 292 15.50 0.83 -2.25
N MET A 293 15.53 1.51 -3.42
CA MET A 293 14.58 1.27 -4.50
C MET A 293 14.87 -0.08 -5.18
N PRO A 294 13.94 -1.05 -5.13
CA PRO A 294 14.13 -2.35 -5.78
C PRO A 294 14.15 -2.21 -7.30
N PRO A 295 15.17 -2.74 -7.99
CA PRO A 295 15.24 -2.64 -9.45
C PRO A 295 14.14 -3.44 -10.17
N GLN A 296 13.57 -4.45 -9.54
CA GLN A 296 12.54 -5.33 -10.10
C GLN A 296 11.27 -4.56 -10.47
N GLY A 297 10.75 -3.73 -9.54
CA GLY A 297 9.58 -2.89 -9.78
C GLY A 297 9.82 -1.89 -10.90
N VAL A 298 10.97 -1.20 -10.86
CA VAL A 298 11.37 -0.23 -11.89
C VAL A 298 11.42 -0.86 -13.28
N GLU A 299 12.07 -2.02 -13.40
CA GLU A 299 12.19 -2.71 -14.68
C GLU A 299 10.82 -3.17 -15.19
N ARG A 300 9.99 -3.73 -14.30
CA ARG A 300 8.72 -4.34 -14.68
C ARG A 300 7.63 -3.32 -14.97
N TYR A 301 7.44 -2.33 -14.10
CA TYR A 301 6.28 -1.44 -14.19
C TYR A 301 6.57 -0.06 -14.78
N ILE A 302 7.78 0.48 -14.57
CA ILE A 302 8.13 1.78 -15.12
C ILE A 302 8.68 1.65 -16.54
N LYS A 303 9.60 0.70 -16.77
CA LYS A 303 10.23 0.55 -18.09
C LYS A 303 9.42 -0.32 -19.05
N ARG A 304 9.05 -1.54 -18.65
CA ARG A 304 8.32 -2.49 -19.49
C ARG A 304 6.82 -2.27 -19.51
N LYS A 305 6.28 -1.54 -18.51
CA LYS A 305 4.84 -1.30 -18.33
C LYS A 305 4.03 -2.60 -18.35
N THR A 306 4.54 -3.61 -17.65
CA THR A 306 3.90 -4.91 -17.55
C THR A 306 2.52 -4.77 -16.91
N VAL A 307 1.52 -5.39 -17.51
CA VAL A 307 0.16 -5.52 -17.00
C VAL A 307 -0.18 -6.98 -16.79
N SER A 308 -1.07 -7.27 -15.82
CA SER A 308 -1.51 -8.63 -15.56
C SER A 308 -2.51 -9.10 -16.61
N PRO A 309 -2.40 -10.34 -17.11
CA PRO A 309 -3.45 -10.97 -17.89
C PRO A 309 -4.62 -11.45 -17.03
N PHE A 310 -4.51 -11.39 -15.70
CA PHE A 310 -5.50 -11.90 -14.76
C PHE A 310 -6.18 -10.79 -13.97
N ARG A 311 -7.40 -11.09 -13.49
CA ARG A 311 -8.00 -10.54 -12.28
C ARG A 311 -8.28 -11.69 -11.33
N THR A 312 -7.92 -11.52 -10.07
CA THR A 312 -8.04 -12.58 -9.08
C THR A 312 -9.20 -12.30 -8.14
N TRP A 313 -10.09 -13.28 -8.01
CA TRP A 313 -11.14 -13.31 -7.01
C TRP A 313 -10.69 -14.12 -5.79
N ARG A 314 -10.88 -13.54 -4.59
CA ARG A 314 -10.59 -14.16 -3.29
C ARG A 314 -11.65 -13.79 -2.27
N PHE A 315 -11.76 -14.53 -1.18
CA PHE A 315 -12.69 -14.19 -0.10
C PHE A 315 -12.38 -12.84 0.57
N ASN A 316 -11.11 -12.43 0.63
CA ASN A 316 -10.67 -11.13 1.13
C ASN A 316 -10.55 -10.05 0.05
N ASN A 317 -10.78 -10.40 -1.23
CA ASN A 317 -10.79 -9.48 -2.37
C ASN A 317 -11.81 -9.98 -3.40
N LYS A 318 -13.09 -9.76 -3.12
CA LYS A 318 -14.21 -10.18 -3.97
C LYS A 318 -14.42 -9.18 -5.09
N ILE A 319 -13.66 -9.31 -6.18
CA ILE A 319 -13.86 -8.46 -7.36
C ILE A 319 -15.28 -8.64 -7.90
N ARG A 320 -15.90 -7.53 -8.35
CA ARG A 320 -17.24 -7.51 -8.95
C ARG A 320 -17.21 -7.38 -10.47
N SER A 321 -16.05 -7.02 -11.02
CA SER A 321 -15.90 -6.88 -12.46
C SER A 321 -14.55 -7.32 -12.96
N LEU A 322 -14.52 -7.75 -14.21
CA LEU A 322 -13.38 -8.24 -14.96
C LEU A 322 -13.36 -7.52 -16.32
N PRO A 323 -12.27 -6.82 -16.69
CA PRO A 323 -12.14 -6.28 -18.04
C PRO A 323 -12.16 -7.38 -19.10
N ALA A 324 -12.86 -7.16 -20.20
CA ALA A 324 -12.88 -8.10 -21.32
C ALA A 324 -11.45 -8.37 -21.82
N GLY A 325 -11.16 -9.65 -22.07
CA GLY A 325 -9.84 -10.13 -22.50
C GLY A 325 -8.87 -10.46 -21.36
N LYS A 326 -9.26 -10.28 -20.08
CA LYS A 326 -8.52 -10.82 -18.93
C LYS A 326 -9.10 -12.16 -18.48
N LEU A 327 -8.25 -13.00 -17.90
CA LEU A 327 -8.62 -14.27 -17.28
C LEU A 327 -9.17 -14.02 -15.86
N LEU A 328 -10.18 -14.77 -15.46
CA LEU A 328 -10.70 -14.78 -14.10
C LEU A 328 -10.02 -15.90 -13.32
N ARG A 329 -9.08 -15.56 -12.46
CA ARG A 329 -8.46 -16.48 -11.52
C ARG A 329 -9.26 -16.51 -10.22
N VAL A 330 -9.61 -17.69 -9.75
CA VAL A 330 -10.21 -17.91 -8.42
C VAL A 330 -9.15 -18.56 -7.53
N GLU A 331 -8.90 -17.96 -6.37
CA GLU A 331 -7.94 -18.44 -5.39
C GLU A 331 -8.60 -18.66 -4.03
N LEU A 332 -8.37 -19.83 -3.46
CA LEU A 332 -8.97 -20.34 -2.24
C LEU A 332 -7.89 -20.77 -1.23
N ALA A 333 -8.23 -20.73 0.05
CA ALA A 333 -7.36 -21.20 1.13
C ALA A 333 -7.38 -22.73 1.32
N ALA A 334 -8.33 -23.42 0.68
CA ALA A 334 -8.48 -24.87 0.75
C ALA A 334 -8.94 -25.41 -0.61
N ARG A 335 -8.77 -26.73 -0.81
CA ARG A 335 -9.23 -27.41 -2.03
C ARG A 335 -10.73 -27.20 -2.24
N GLY A 336 -11.10 -26.78 -3.44
CA GLY A 336 -12.50 -26.56 -3.84
C GLY A 336 -12.76 -26.99 -5.27
N VAL A 337 -14.01 -27.20 -5.59
CA VAL A 337 -14.53 -27.26 -6.96
C VAL A 337 -15.30 -25.98 -7.21
N VAL A 338 -14.89 -25.22 -8.23
CA VAL A 338 -15.61 -24.03 -8.66
C VAL A 338 -16.71 -24.45 -9.62
N HIS A 339 -17.96 -24.36 -9.17
CA HIS A 339 -19.15 -24.61 -9.96
C HIS A 339 -19.61 -23.27 -10.52
N TRP A 340 -19.62 -23.10 -11.85
CA TRP A 340 -19.83 -21.80 -12.46
C TRP A 340 -20.58 -21.83 -13.79
N SER A 341 -21.10 -20.65 -14.18
CA SER A 341 -21.85 -20.43 -15.39
C SER A 341 -21.64 -19.02 -15.93
N SER A 342 -21.69 -18.84 -17.24
CA SER A 342 -21.70 -17.54 -17.93
C SER A 342 -23.05 -17.20 -18.57
N ASP A 343 -24.09 -18.05 -18.40
CA ASP A 343 -25.40 -17.94 -19.02
C ASP A 343 -26.57 -18.13 -18.03
N LYS A 344 -26.38 -17.66 -16.78
CA LYS A 344 -27.40 -17.70 -15.71
C LYS A 344 -27.84 -19.11 -15.35
N TRP A 345 -26.88 -20.03 -15.21
CA TRP A 345 -27.08 -21.41 -14.82
C TRP A 345 -27.80 -22.29 -15.87
N LEU A 346 -27.87 -21.85 -17.15
CA LEU A 346 -28.42 -22.69 -18.24
C LEU A 346 -27.41 -23.81 -18.58
N THR A 347 -26.12 -23.46 -18.63
CA THR A 347 -25.03 -24.43 -18.69
C THR A 347 -24.11 -24.23 -17.50
N VAL A 348 -23.53 -25.33 -17.00
CA VAL A 348 -22.63 -25.30 -15.84
C VAL A 348 -21.34 -26.01 -16.17
N ARG A 349 -20.26 -25.53 -15.54
CA ARG A 349 -18.93 -26.11 -15.56
C ARG A 349 -18.44 -26.33 -14.13
N ASP A 350 -17.64 -27.38 -13.94
CA ASP A 350 -17.00 -27.72 -12.67
C ASP A 350 -15.50 -27.78 -12.87
N ASP A 351 -14.77 -26.84 -12.28
CA ASP A 351 -13.33 -26.77 -12.35
C ASP A 351 -12.70 -26.98 -10.97
N ASN A 352 -11.77 -27.97 -10.90
CA ASN A 352 -11.06 -28.25 -9.66
C ASN A 352 -9.92 -27.26 -9.45
N THR A 353 -9.77 -26.77 -8.22
CA THR A 353 -8.59 -26.00 -7.86
C THR A 353 -7.37 -26.90 -7.70
N VAL A 354 -6.20 -26.37 -8.03
CA VAL A 354 -4.89 -27.01 -7.88
C VAL A 354 -4.08 -26.23 -6.84
N GLU A 355 -3.48 -26.93 -5.89
CA GLU A 355 -2.61 -26.34 -4.87
C GLU A 355 -1.25 -25.99 -5.48
N ASN A 356 -0.77 -24.79 -5.20
CA ASN A 356 0.57 -24.34 -5.58
C ASN A 356 1.56 -24.47 -4.41
N ALA A 357 2.83 -24.13 -4.65
CA ALA A 357 3.91 -24.23 -3.67
C ALA A 357 3.72 -23.37 -2.40
N PHE A 358 2.77 -22.43 -2.39
CA PHE A 358 2.49 -21.52 -1.27
C PHE A 358 1.22 -21.90 -0.49
N GLY A 359 0.62 -23.06 -0.78
CA GLY A 359 -0.62 -23.50 -0.14
C GLY A 359 -1.84 -22.71 -0.57
N VAL A 360 -1.83 -22.13 -1.76
CA VAL A 360 -2.97 -21.51 -2.40
C VAL A 360 -3.56 -22.46 -3.43
N HIS A 361 -4.86 -22.70 -3.33
CA HIS A 361 -5.62 -23.50 -4.30
C HIS A 361 -6.22 -22.57 -5.35
N LEU A 362 -5.82 -22.72 -6.61
CA LEU A 362 -6.23 -21.81 -7.68
C LEU A 362 -6.77 -22.53 -8.91
N VAL A 363 -7.59 -21.84 -9.67
CA VAL A 363 -8.06 -22.23 -10.99
C VAL A 363 -8.33 -20.97 -11.83
N ASP A 364 -7.97 -21.04 -13.10
CA ASP A 364 -8.28 -20.00 -14.08
C ASP A 364 -9.54 -20.42 -14.86
N LEU A 365 -10.62 -19.66 -14.71
CA LEU A 365 -11.88 -19.90 -15.42
C LEU A 365 -11.75 -19.43 -16.87
N ASP A 366 -12.12 -20.29 -17.79
CA ASP A 366 -12.17 -19.99 -19.24
C ASP A 366 -13.35 -19.08 -19.56
N VAL A 367 -13.12 -17.78 -19.42
CA VAL A 367 -14.08 -16.71 -19.71
C VAL A 367 -13.78 -16.00 -21.04
N ASP A 368 -12.88 -16.58 -21.85
CA ASP A 368 -12.51 -16.01 -23.14
C ASP A 368 -13.73 -15.90 -24.08
N GLY A 369 -13.77 -14.78 -24.82
CA GLY A 369 -14.89 -14.47 -25.74
C GLY A 369 -16.14 -13.92 -25.05
N LEU A 370 -16.23 -13.79 -23.74
CA LEU A 370 -17.34 -13.13 -23.09
C LEU A 370 -17.33 -11.62 -23.40
N GLN A 371 -18.47 -11.10 -23.84
CA GLN A 371 -18.63 -9.71 -24.24
C GLN A 371 -18.91 -8.81 -23.01
N PRO A 372 -18.56 -7.52 -23.07
CA PRO A 372 -18.98 -6.54 -22.07
C PRO A 372 -20.50 -6.61 -21.81
N GLY A 373 -20.86 -6.59 -20.52
CA GLY A 373 -22.23 -6.79 -20.05
C GLY A 373 -22.61 -8.24 -19.75
N SER A 374 -21.76 -9.22 -20.12
CA SER A 374 -21.89 -10.60 -19.66
C SER A 374 -21.57 -10.72 -18.16
N THR A 375 -22.00 -11.83 -17.56
CA THR A 375 -21.80 -12.08 -16.13
C THR A 375 -21.34 -13.52 -15.92
N VAL A 376 -20.32 -13.71 -15.12
CA VAL A 376 -19.91 -15.00 -14.59
C VAL A 376 -20.49 -15.15 -13.19
N VAL A 377 -21.22 -16.24 -12.95
CA VAL A 377 -21.75 -16.60 -11.63
C VAL A 377 -21.13 -17.90 -11.20
N PHE A 378 -20.74 -18.02 -9.92
CA PHE A 378 -20.09 -19.21 -9.42
C PHE A 378 -20.33 -19.39 -7.92
N THR A 379 -20.20 -20.63 -7.48
CA THR A 379 -20.21 -21.05 -6.08
C THR A 379 -19.16 -22.14 -5.90
N PHE A 380 -19.00 -22.67 -4.68
CA PHE A 380 -18.00 -23.66 -4.36
C PHE A 380 -18.61 -24.92 -3.75
N PHE A 381 -18.09 -26.09 -4.17
CA PHE A 381 -18.19 -27.31 -3.43
C PHE A 381 -16.86 -27.61 -2.72
N TRP A 382 -16.92 -27.89 -1.43
CA TRP A 382 -15.77 -28.19 -0.57
C TRP A 382 -15.67 -29.71 -0.38
N PRO A 383 -14.78 -30.41 -1.12
CA PRO A 383 -14.74 -31.88 -1.09
C PRO A 383 -14.44 -32.46 0.29
N GLU A 384 -13.52 -31.87 1.04
CA GLU A 384 -13.12 -32.35 2.38
C GLU A 384 -14.26 -32.23 3.39
N ALA A 385 -15.04 -31.17 3.31
CA ALA A 385 -16.20 -30.94 4.15
C ALA A 385 -17.49 -31.56 3.61
N SER A 386 -17.47 -32.10 2.36
CA SER A 386 -18.63 -32.63 1.64
C SER A 386 -19.82 -31.68 1.65
N ARG A 387 -19.58 -30.38 1.44
CA ARG A 387 -20.62 -29.34 1.49
C ARG A 387 -20.46 -28.27 0.43
N TRP A 388 -21.57 -27.63 0.09
CA TRP A 388 -21.60 -26.42 -0.73
C TRP A 388 -21.38 -25.16 0.12
N GLU A 389 -20.85 -24.10 -0.52
CA GLU A 389 -20.74 -22.77 0.07
C GLU A 389 -22.12 -22.12 0.31
N ASN A 390 -23.12 -22.50 -0.50
CA ASN A 390 -24.51 -22.00 -0.47
C ASN A 390 -24.64 -20.48 -0.66
N VAL A 391 -23.66 -19.87 -1.30
CA VAL A 391 -23.65 -18.46 -1.69
C VAL A 391 -23.15 -18.39 -3.12
N ASP A 392 -23.85 -17.67 -3.98
CA ASP A 392 -23.43 -17.36 -5.33
C ASP A 392 -22.64 -16.05 -5.36
N PHE A 393 -21.52 -16.10 -6.05
CA PHE A 393 -20.67 -14.94 -6.33
C PHE A 393 -20.81 -14.55 -7.79
N THR A 394 -20.67 -13.25 -8.07
CA THR A 394 -20.92 -12.74 -9.41
C THR A 394 -19.81 -11.77 -9.82
N VAL A 395 -19.30 -11.94 -11.04
CA VAL A 395 -18.33 -11.03 -11.68
C VAL A 395 -18.88 -10.61 -13.03
N GLY A 396 -19.09 -9.31 -13.23
CA GLY A 396 -19.51 -8.73 -14.51
C GLY A 396 -18.31 -8.56 -15.45
N ILE A 397 -18.54 -8.67 -16.75
CA ILE A 397 -17.52 -8.37 -17.76
C ILE A 397 -17.68 -6.90 -18.16
N ASP A 398 -16.65 -6.09 -17.85
CA ASP A 398 -16.56 -4.69 -18.25
C ASP A 398 -15.92 -4.54 -19.64
N PRO A 399 -16.05 -3.39 -20.32
CA PRO A 399 -15.19 -3.07 -21.46
C PRO A 399 -13.72 -3.28 -21.11
N SER A 400 -12.90 -3.61 -22.11
CA SER A 400 -11.45 -3.72 -21.90
C SER A 400 -10.91 -2.41 -21.27
N ASP A 401 -9.96 -2.54 -20.32
CA ASP A 401 -9.27 -1.38 -19.77
C ASP A 401 -8.72 -0.55 -20.96
N SER A 402 -9.18 0.70 -21.11
CA SER A 402 -8.57 1.61 -22.08
C SER A 402 -7.10 1.83 -21.65
N GLN A 403 -6.19 1.44 -22.53
CA GLN A 403 -4.73 1.61 -22.35
C GLN A 403 -4.34 3.07 -22.23
#